data_708cf225a5fe7dfe51ecd1a797073b3f
#
_entry.id   708cf225a5fe7dfe51ecd1a797073b3f
#
_cell.length_a   1.000
_cell.length_b   1.000
_cell.length_c   1.000
_cell.angle_alpha   90.00
_cell.angle_beta   90.00
_cell.angle_gamma   90.00
#
_symmetry.space_group_name_H-M   'P 1'
#
loop_
_entity.id
_entity.type
_entity.pdbx_description
1 polymer ?
#
loop_
_entity_poly.entity_id
_entity_poly.type
_entity_poly.pdbx_seq_one_letter_code
_entity_poly.pdbx_strand_id
1 'polypeptide(L)'
;MSNIDTLLKKISRTREDLLNHKIYLKLNSEEAIAKFMEIHVFAVWDFMSLVKALQKELTCVKTPWTPTKDKISRRLINEIVLGEESDIDQNNNPTSHFELYLDAMNRIGAETNSIGVFINNLVELGDIDQAMEKSSIPAAAKDFMKFTFDVINNKEVHVIASVFTFGREDLIPDMFINIVKTLNEKEESKSDDLLYYLERHIEMDGDEHGPML
;
A
#
# COMPACT_ATOMS: atom_id res chain seq x y z
N MET A 1 27.13 15.43 -1.25
CA MET A 1 26.17 14.30 -1.29
C MET A 1 25.22 14.52 -0.14
N SER A 2 23.94 14.65 -0.38
CA SER A 2 22.93 14.84 0.66
C SER A 2 22.78 13.55 1.50
N ASN A 3 22.12 13.65 2.66
CA ASN A 3 21.81 12.45 3.45
C ASN A 3 20.87 11.49 2.66
N ILE A 4 19.99 12.05 1.85
CA ILE A 4 19.08 11.30 0.97
C ILE A 4 19.89 10.54 -0.09
N ASP A 5 20.83 11.17 -0.81
CA ASP A 5 21.67 10.49 -1.79
C ASP A 5 22.42 9.31 -1.17
N THR A 6 22.87 9.47 0.07
CA THR A 6 23.57 8.41 0.80
C THR A 6 22.63 7.25 1.14
N LEU A 7 21.39 7.55 1.53
CA LEU A 7 20.35 6.55 1.81
C LEU A 7 20.01 5.78 0.53
N LEU A 8 19.64 6.49 -0.54
CA LEU A 8 19.29 5.88 -1.83
C LEU A 8 20.38 4.96 -2.35
N LYS A 9 21.66 5.37 -2.22
CA LYS A 9 22.79 4.50 -2.57
C LYS A 9 22.87 3.24 -1.71
N LYS A 10 22.52 3.31 -0.43
CA LYS A 10 22.52 2.15 0.47
C LYS A 10 21.44 1.13 0.15
N ILE A 11 20.26 1.61 -0.25
CA ILE A 11 19.10 0.75 -0.54
C ILE A 11 19.02 0.30 -2.00
N SER A 12 19.85 0.87 -2.93
CA SER A 12 19.77 0.65 -4.37
C SER A 12 19.76 -0.84 -4.75
N ARG A 13 20.66 -1.62 -4.17
CA ARG A 13 20.74 -3.06 -4.44
C ARG A 13 19.47 -3.82 -4.04
N THR A 14 18.95 -3.55 -2.84
CA THR A 14 17.72 -4.19 -2.36
C THR A 14 16.51 -3.78 -3.20
N ARG A 15 16.46 -2.51 -3.64
CA ARG A 15 15.45 -2.02 -4.58
C ARG A 15 15.52 -2.77 -5.91
N GLU A 16 16.72 -2.91 -6.52
CA GLU A 16 16.92 -3.68 -7.73
C GLU A 16 16.52 -5.15 -7.58
N ASP A 17 16.85 -5.78 -6.45
CA ASP A 17 16.47 -7.18 -6.15
C ASP A 17 14.95 -7.34 -6.05
N LEU A 18 14.22 -6.35 -5.52
CA LEU A 18 12.75 -6.33 -5.47
C LEU A 18 12.14 -6.14 -6.86
N LEU A 19 12.61 -5.15 -7.63
CA LEU A 19 12.08 -4.84 -8.97
C LEU A 19 12.32 -5.97 -9.97
N ASN A 20 13.38 -6.76 -9.79
CA ASN A 20 13.72 -7.92 -10.63
C ASN A 20 13.34 -9.26 -9.97
N HIS A 21 12.44 -9.25 -8.97
CA HIS A 21 12.11 -10.47 -8.26
C HIS A 21 11.41 -11.49 -9.17
N LYS A 22 11.78 -12.76 -9.01
CA LYS A 22 11.29 -13.89 -9.86
C LYS A 22 9.78 -14.11 -9.78
N ILE A 23 9.10 -13.50 -8.81
CA ILE A 23 7.64 -13.61 -8.68
C ILE A 23 6.93 -13.06 -9.92
N TYR A 24 7.42 -11.95 -10.50
CA TYR A 24 6.80 -11.35 -11.68
C TYR A 24 6.74 -12.30 -12.88
N LEU A 25 7.73 -13.17 -13.05
CA LEU A 25 7.72 -14.21 -14.07
C LEU A 25 6.69 -15.31 -13.84
N LYS A 26 6.13 -15.39 -12.63
CA LYS A 26 5.12 -16.39 -12.26
C LYS A 26 3.70 -15.87 -12.33
N LEU A 27 3.49 -14.55 -12.42
CA LEU A 27 2.18 -13.92 -12.53
C LEU A 27 1.62 -14.00 -13.97
N ASN A 28 1.74 -15.17 -14.59
CA ASN A 28 1.42 -15.41 -16.00
C ASN A 28 0.05 -16.05 -16.24
N SER A 29 -0.76 -16.23 -15.21
CA SER A 29 -2.14 -16.73 -15.30
C SER A 29 -3.03 -16.04 -14.28
N GLU A 30 -4.35 -16.00 -14.53
CA GLU A 30 -5.33 -15.44 -13.58
C GLU A 30 -5.25 -16.14 -12.22
N GLU A 31 -5.07 -17.46 -12.19
CA GLU A 31 -4.92 -18.22 -10.96
C GLU A 31 -3.67 -17.79 -10.18
N ALA A 32 -2.53 -17.59 -10.85
CA ALA A 32 -1.30 -17.13 -10.19
C ALA A 32 -1.44 -15.71 -9.65
N ILE A 33 -2.14 -14.83 -10.39
CA ILE A 33 -2.44 -13.46 -9.96
C ILE A 33 -3.38 -13.49 -8.75
N ALA A 34 -4.47 -14.27 -8.80
CA ALA A 34 -5.39 -14.44 -7.67
C ALA A 34 -4.65 -14.89 -6.40
N LYS A 35 -3.77 -15.88 -6.52
CA LYS A 35 -2.93 -16.36 -5.41
C LYS A 35 -1.94 -15.30 -4.88
N PHE A 36 -1.40 -14.47 -5.75
CA PHE A 36 -0.59 -13.33 -5.34
C PHE A 36 -1.44 -12.32 -4.55
N MET A 37 -2.62 -11.97 -5.05
CA MET A 37 -3.51 -11.00 -4.43
C MET A 37 -3.99 -11.45 -3.04
N GLU A 38 -4.24 -12.74 -2.81
CA GLU A 38 -4.62 -13.30 -1.50
C GLU A 38 -3.57 -13.04 -0.40
N ILE A 39 -2.31 -12.84 -0.78
CA ILE A 39 -1.22 -12.51 0.15
C ILE A 39 -0.96 -11.00 0.15
N HIS A 40 -0.94 -10.38 -1.03
CA HIS A 40 -0.59 -8.98 -1.19
C HIS A 40 -1.63 -8.02 -0.59
N VAL A 41 -2.90 -8.42 -0.49
CA VAL A 41 -3.98 -7.63 0.11
C VAL A 41 -3.66 -7.15 1.55
N PHE A 42 -2.89 -7.92 2.29
CA PHE A 42 -2.43 -7.50 3.63
C PHE A 42 -1.42 -6.35 3.56
N ALA A 43 -0.58 -6.29 2.52
CA ALA A 43 0.33 -5.17 2.30
C ALA A 43 -0.44 -3.92 1.82
N VAL A 44 -1.48 -4.08 1.01
CA VAL A 44 -2.39 -2.99 0.60
C VAL A 44 -3.11 -2.39 1.81
N TRP A 45 -3.64 -3.24 2.71
CA TRP A 45 -4.23 -2.78 3.97
C TRP A 45 -3.19 -2.10 4.89
N ASP A 46 -2.01 -2.68 5.01
CA ASP A 46 -0.92 -2.22 5.86
C ASP A 46 -0.40 -0.82 5.45
N PHE A 47 -0.39 -0.53 4.16
CA PHE A 47 -0.03 0.78 3.62
C PHE A 47 -0.82 1.92 4.26
N MET A 48 -2.15 1.77 4.36
CA MET A 48 -3.00 2.76 5.02
C MET A 48 -2.66 2.97 6.49
N SER A 49 -2.12 1.99 7.18
CA SER A 49 -1.68 2.16 8.57
C SER A 49 -0.47 3.09 8.67
N LEU A 50 0.49 3.03 7.72
CA LEU A 50 1.59 4.00 7.64
C LEU A 50 1.09 5.40 7.31
N VAL A 51 0.20 5.54 6.32
CA VAL A 51 -0.42 6.82 5.92
C VAL A 51 -1.12 7.47 7.12
N LYS A 52 -1.94 6.70 7.85
CA LYS A 52 -2.66 7.19 9.03
C LYS A 52 -1.72 7.54 10.19
N ALA A 53 -0.64 6.79 10.40
CA ALA A 53 0.38 7.14 11.38
C ALA A 53 1.04 8.49 11.03
N LEU A 54 1.41 8.70 9.78
CA LEU A 54 1.98 9.97 9.32
C LEU A 54 0.95 11.11 9.39
N GLN A 55 -0.31 10.89 9.01
CA GLN A 55 -1.36 11.90 9.14
C GLN A 55 -1.52 12.35 10.59
N LYS A 56 -1.52 11.41 11.53
CA LYS A 56 -1.64 11.71 12.97
C LYS A 56 -0.49 12.56 13.50
N GLU A 57 0.74 12.31 13.02
CA GLU A 57 1.95 13.03 13.49
C GLU A 57 2.14 14.37 12.75
N LEU A 58 1.84 14.45 11.46
CA LEU A 58 2.12 15.62 10.63
C LEU A 58 0.95 16.61 10.56
N THR A 59 -0.26 16.18 10.97
CA THR A 59 -1.47 17.02 10.97
C THR A 59 -2.11 17.08 12.35
N CYS A 60 -3.22 17.79 12.49
CA CYS A 60 -4.04 17.77 13.69
C CYS A 60 -5.38 17.10 13.41
N VAL A 61 -5.53 15.85 13.85
CA VAL A 61 -6.80 15.07 13.79
C VAL A 61 -7.60 15.13 15.09
N LYS A 62 -7.21 16.04 16.02
CA LYS A 62 -7.85 16.20 17.34
C LYS A 62 -8.75 17.43 17.36
N THR A 63 -9.70 17.44 18.30
CA THR A 63 -10.52 18.60 18.66
C THR A 63 -10.20 19.03 20.09
N PRO A 64 -10.01 20.37 20.37
CA PRO A 64 -10.04 21.47 19.39
C PRO A 64 -8.82 21.42 18.45
N TRP A 65 -9.04 21.86 17.21
CA TRP A 65 -8.01 21.87 16.17
C TRP A 65 -6.94 22.93 16.43
N THR A 66 -5.68 22.56 16.14
CA THR A 66 -4.54 23.48 16.11
C THR A 66 -3.68 23.20 14.88
N PRO A 67 -3.15 24.24 14.19
CA PRO A 67 -2.30 24.03 13.02
C PRO A 67 -0.94 23.45 13.41
N THR A 68 -0.46 22.42 12.68
CA THR A 68 0.93 21.97 12.77
C THR A 68 1.87 22.96 12.04
N LYS A 69 3.15 22.96 12.41
CA LYS A 69 4.12 23.97 11.91
C LYS A 69 4.47 23.77 10.44
N ASP A 70 4.66 22.52 10.02
CA ASP A 70 5.06 22.20 8.66
C ASP A 70 3.83 22.16 7.73
N LYS A 71 3.75 23.18 6.89
CA LYS A 71 2.63 23.33 5.95
C LYS A 71 2.74 22.40 4.74
N ILE A 72 3.97 22.06 4.34
CA ILE A 72 4.24 21.23 3.16
C ILE A 72 3.90 19.79 3.49
N SER A 73 4.50 19.22 4.53
CA SER A 73 4.21 17.85 4.95
C SER A 73 2.74 17.64 5.31
N ARG A 74 2.10 18.66 5.94
CA ARG A 74 0.65 18.63 6.21
C ARG A 74 -0.19 18.58 4.94
N ARG A 75 0.19 19.35 3.90
CA ARG A 75 -0.51 19.35 2.63
C ARG A 75 -0.34 18.00 1.95
N LEU A 76 0.89 17.53 1.79
CA LEU A 76 1.23 16.28 1.14
C LEU A 76 0.47 15.09 1.74
N ILE A 77 0.58 14.88 3.06
CA ILE A 77 -0.07 13.72 3.68
C ILE A 77 -1.60 13.75 3.58
N ASN A 78 -2.22 14.93 3.59
CA ASN A 78 -3.67 15.03 3.41
C ASN A 78 -4.09 14.77 1.95
N GLU A 79 -3.27 15.08 0.97
CA GLU A 79 -3.49 14.72 -0.44
C GLU A 79 -3.39 13.21 -0.63
N ILE A 80 -2.36 12.59 -0.06
CA ILE A 80 -2.22 11.12 -0.07
C ILE A 80 -3.42 10.45 0.61
N VAL A 81 -3.83 10.93 1.79
CA VAL A 81 -5.02 10.39 2.47
C VAL A 81 -6.29 10.57 1.63
N LEU A 82 -6.44 11.69 0.93
CA LEU A 82 -7.59 11.91 0.05
C LEU A 82 -7.62 10.88 -1.09
N GLY A 83 -6.49 10.66 -1.75
CA GLY A 83 -6.37 9.69 -2.82
C GLY A 83 -6.58 8.24 -2.35
N GLU A 84 -5.94 7.86 -1.25
CA GLU A 84 -5.97 6.49 -0.78
C GLU A 84 -7.30 6.08 -0.11
N GLU A 85 -7.91 6.96 0.69
CA GLU A 85 -9.08 6.65 1.50
C GLU A 85 -10.40 7.06 0.83
N SER A 86 -10.38 7.97 -0.13
CA SER A 86 -11.57 8.61 -0.69
C SER A 86 -11.41 8.95 -2.17
N ASP A 87 -10.79 8.08 -2.93
CA ASP A 87 -10.71 8.17 -4.40
C ASP A 87 -12.08 7.84 -5.03
N ILE A 88 -12.12 7.75 -6.34
CA ILE A 88 -13.30 7.39 -7.12
C ILE A 88 -13.03 6.12 -7.94
N ASP A 89 -14.07 5.29 -8.07
CA ASP A 89 -14.05 4.12 -8.97
C ASP A 89 -14.29 4.54 -10.45
N GLN A 90 -14.28 3.56 -11.35
CA GLN A 90 -14.58 3.74 -12.78
C GLN A 90 -16.00 4.31 -13.06
N ASN A 91 -16.91 4.29 -12.08
CA ASN A 91 -18.27 4.78 -12.16
C ASN A 91 -18.46 6.13 -11.43
N ASN A 92 -17.36 6.77 -11.01
CA ASN A 92 -17.35 7.99 -10.18
C ASN A 92 -17.99 7.82 -8.79
N ASN A 93 -17.99 6.63 -8.21
CA ASN A 93 -18.40 6.43 -6.83
C ASN A 93 -17.20 6.58 -5.90
N PRO A 94 -17.35 7.23 -4.72
CA PRO A 94 -16.29 7.28 -3.72
C PRO A 94 -15.90 5.87 -3.25
N THR A 95 -14.61 5.62 -3.17
CA THR A 95 -14.05 4.34 -2.75
C THR A 95 -12.62 4.54 -2.23
N SER A 96 -12.12 3.60 -1.44
CA SER A 96 -10.70 3.55 -1.07
C SER A 96 -9.93 2.64 -2.02
N HIS A 97 -8.61 2.83 -2.12
CA HIS A 97 -7.75 1.92 -2.88
C HIS A 97 -7.80 0.48 -2.34
N PHE A 98 -7.98 0.31 -1.04
CA PHE A 98 -8.19 -1.00 -0.44
C PHE A 98 -9.49 -1.67 -0.93
N GLU A 99 -10.60 -0.94 -1.03
CA GLU A 99 -11.87 -1.45 -1.56
C GLU A 99 -11.77 -1.76 -3.06
N LEU A 100 -11.12 -0.90 -3.86
CA LEU A 100 -10.81 -1.18 -5.27
C LEU A 100 -10.02 -2.49 -5.43
N TYR A 101 -9.05 -2.73 -4.54
CA TYR A 101 -8.28 -3.96 -4.56
C TYR A 101 -9.13 -5.19 -4.21
N LEU A 102 -10.05 -5.08 -3.25
CA LEU A 102 -10.99 -6.16 -2.91
C LEU A 102 -11.95 -6.46 -4.05
N ASP A 103 -12.44 -5.44 -4.76
CA ASP A 103 -13.31 -5.61 -5.93
C ASP A 103 -12.56 -6.33 -7.06
N ALA A 104 -11.30 -5.95 -7.33
CA ALA A 104 -10.44 -6.66 -8.27
C ALA A 104 -10.18 -8.12 -7.85
N MET A 105 -9.98 -8.40 -6.55
CA MET A 105 -9.85 -9.76 -6.02
C MET A 105 -11.11 -10.58 -6.27
N ASN A 106 -12.29 -10.03 -5.97
CA ASN A 106 -13.56 -10.71 -6.19
C ASN A 106 -13.78 -11.04 -7.67
N ARG A 107 -13.46 -10.12 -8.58
CA ARG A 107 -13.62 -10.29 -10.00
C ARG A 107 -12.73 -11.38 -10.60
N ILE A 108 -11.47 -11.45 -10.17
CA ILE A 108 -10.54 -12.50 -10.62
C ILE A 108 -10.79 -13.85 -9.91
N GLY A 109 -11.63 -13.86 -8.86
CA GLY A 109 -11.95 -15.07 -8.08
C GLY A 109 -10.93 -15.41 -7.01
N ALA A 110 -10.16 -14.40 -6.52
CA ALA A 110 -9.27 -14.54 -5.38
C ALA A 110 -10.07 -14.62 -4.08
N GLU A 111 -9.51 -15.31 -3.08
CA GLU A 111 -10.11 -15.50 -1.76
C GLU A 111 -9.95 -14.22 -0.91
N THR A 112 -11.06 -13.66 -0.40
CA THR A 112 -11.08 -12.44 0.42
C THR A 112 -11.45 -12.68 1.88
N ASN A 113 -11.83 -13.90 2.26
CA ASN A 113 -12.29 -14.19 3.63
C ASN A 113 -11.18 -14.02 4.66
N SER A 114 -9.93 -14.34 4.33
CA SER A 114 -8.80 -14.24 5.27
C SER A 114 -8.55 -12.80 5.72
N ILE A 115 -8.53 -11.85 4.78
CA ILE A 115 -8.41 -10.42 5.12
C ILE A 115 -9.66 -9.90 5.82
N GLY A 116 -10.87 -10.35 5.42
CA GLY A 116 -12.13 -9.98 6.08
C GLY A 116 -12.18 -10.43 7.54
N VAL A 117 -11.78 -11.66 7.84
CA VAL A 117 -11.69 -12.18 9.21
C VAL A 117 -10.67 -11.39 10.03
N PHE A 118 -9.52 -11.06 9.44
CA PHE A 118 -8.51 -10.24 10.13
C PHE A 118 -9.07 -8.86 10.49
N ILE A 119 -9.71 -8.15 9.56
CA ILE A 119 -10.29 -6.82 9.81
C ILE A 119 -11.39 -6.89 10.88
N ASN A 120 -12.27 -7.91 10.83
CA ASN A 120 -13.29 -8.10 11.84
C ASN A 120 -12.69 -8.32 13.23
N ASN A 121 -11.67 -9.17 13.34
CA ASN A 121 -10.94 -9.37 14.59
C ASN A 121 -10.28 -8.09 15.08
N LEU A 122 -9.71 -7.28 14.19
CA LEU A 122 -9.10 -6.00 14.54
C LEU A 122 -10.13 -5.00 15.08
N VAL A 123 -11.30 -4.91 14.45
CA VAL A 123 -12.41 -4.05 14.94
C VAL A 123 -12.92 -4.52 16.29
N GLU A 124 -13.08 -5.84 16.49
CA GLU A 124 -13.59 -6.40 17.74
C GLU A 124 -12.62 -6.25 18.91
N LEU A 125 -11.33 -6.49 18.65
CA LEU A 125 -10.30 -6.56 19.71
C LEU A 125 -9.61 -5.22 19.97
N GLY A 126 -9.57 -4.33 18.98
CA GLY A 126 -8.85 -3.06 19.05
C GLY A 126 -7.33 -3.20 19.23
N ASP A 127 -6.78 -4.39 18.98
CA ASP A 127 -5.37 -4.74 19.19
C ASP A 127 -4.85 -5.54 17.99
N ILE A 128 -3.82 -5.02 17.34
CA ILE A 128 -3.28 -5.58 16.11
C ILE A 128 -2.61 -6.95 16.31
N ASP A 129 -1.89 -7.14 17.42
CA ASP A 129 -1.17 -8.38 17.71
C ASP A 129 -2.17 -9.51 17.98
N GLN A 130 -3.21 -9.24 18.77
CA GLN A 130 -4.27 -10.19 19.04
C GLN A 130 -5.07 -10.52 17.77
N ALA A 131 -5.36 -9.52 16.92
CA ALA A 131 -6.04 -9.74 15.66
C ALA A 131 -5.22 -10.63 14.71
N MET A 132 -3.90 -10.38 14.62
CA MET A 132 -2.97 -11.22 13.84
C MET A 132 -2.86 -12.65 14.37
N GLU A 133 -2.94 -12.84 15.69
CA GLU A 133 -2.88 -14.18 16.30
C GLU A 133 -4.15 -14.99 16.05
N LYS A 134 -5.32 -14.33 16.09
CA LYS A 134 -6.62 -14.98 15.88
C LYS A 134 -6.99 -15.20 14.41
N SER A 135 -6.21 -14.65 13.48
CA SER A 135 -6.49 -14.71 12.05
C SER A 135 -5.52 -15.64 11.31
N SER A 136 -6.03 -16.32 10.28
CA SER A 136 -5.23 -17.16 9.39
C SER A 136 -4.52 -16.29 8.34
N ILE A 137 -3.44 -15.61 8.73
CA ILE A 137 -2.65 -14.74 7.86
C ILE A 137 -1.44 -15.52 7.34
N PRO A 138 -1.11 -15.46 6.04
CA PRO A 138 0.13 -16.01 5.52
C PRO A 138 1.35 -15.47 6.26
N ALA A 139 2.31 -16.36 6.59
CA ALA A 139 3.45 -15.99 7.45
C ALA A 139 4.22 -14.76 6.93
N ALA A 140 4.49 -14.70 5.62
CA ALA A 140 5.18 -13.55 5.02
C ALA A 140 4.41 -12.23 5.18
N ALA A 141 3.07 -12.26 5.04
CA ALA A 141 2.22 -11.08 5.26
C ALA A 141 2.22 -10.68 6.73
N LYS A 142 2.15 -11.66 7.65
CA LYS A 142 2.22 -11.41 9.09
C LYS A 142 3.55 -10.77 9.50
N ASP A 143 4.67 -11.24 8.98
CA ASP A 143 5.99 -10.70 9.27
C ASP A 143 6.13 -9.27 8.71
N PHE A 144 5.57 -9.01 7.52
CA PHE A 144 5.54 -7.69 6.90
C PHE A 144 4.76 -6.68 7.76
N MET A 145 3.54 -7.03 8.17
CA MET A 145 2.72 -6.17 9.05
C MET A 145 3.37 -5.94 10.42
N LYS A 146 3.98 -6.97 11.03
CA LYS A 146 4.73 -6.81 12.29
C LYS A 146 5.84 -5.79 12.16
N PHE A 147 6.60 -5.81 11.06
CA PHE A 147 7.64 -4.81 10.80
C PHE A 147 7.03 -3.41 10.72
N THR A 148 5.94 -3.23 9.98
CA THR A 148 5.26 -1.93 9.86
C THR A 148 4.80 -1.40 11.21
N PHE A 149 4.14 -2.23 12.01
CA PHE A 149 3.67 -1.81 13.34
C PHE A 149 4.79 -1.61 14.35
N ASP A 150 5.91 -2.33 14.26
CA ASP A 150 7.12 -2.01 15.05
C ASP A 150 7.65 -0.62 14.70
N VAL A 151 7.68 -0.26 13.41
CA VAL A 151 8.08 1.07 12.96
C VAL A 151 7.11 2.13 13.46
N ILE A 152 5.81 1.95 13.30
CA ILE A 152 4.78 2.91 13.74
C ILE A 152 4.85 3.16 15.25
N ASN A 153 5.00 2.10 16.04
CA ASN A 153 4.90 2.18 17.50
C ASN A 153 6.20 2.62 18.19
N ASN A 154 7.36 2.34 17.60
CA ASN A 154 8.65 2.44 18.28
C ASN A 154 9.66 3.39 17.63
N LYS A 155 9.32 4.05 16.51
CA LYS A 155 10.27 4.91 15.79
C LYS A 155 9.81 6.35 15.72
N GLU A 156 10.78 7.22 15.51
CA GLU A 156 10.54 8.66 15.27
C GLU A 156 9.85 8.88 13.93
N VAL A 157 9.06 9.95 13.81
CA VAL A 157 8.25 10.27 12.62
C VAL A 157 9.05 10.27 11.33
N HIS A 158 10.31 10.72 11.34
CA HIS A 158 11.14 10.72 10.14
C HIS A 158 11.55 9.30 9.69
N VAL A 159 11.59 8.33 10.60
CA VAL A 159 11.80 6.90 10.24
C VAL A 159 10.54 6.32 9.63
N ILE A 160 9.36 6.62 10.20
CA ILE A 160 8.07 6.23 9.62
C ILE A 160 7.94 6.80 8.20
N ALA A 161 8.25 8.10 8.03
CA ALA A 161 8.25 8.74 6.72
C ALA A 161 9.23 8.09 5.73
N SER A 162 10.45 7.74 6.17
CA SER A 162 11.42 7.04 5.31
C SER A 162 10.94 5.66 4.87
N VAL A 163 10.31 4.89 5.76
CA VAL A 163 9.75 3.58 5.40
C VAL A 163 8.58 3.74 4.43
N PHE A 164 7.74 4.74 4.63
CA PHE A 164 6.66 5.08 3.72
C PHE A 164 7.22 5.48 2.35
N THR A 165 8.02 6.53 2.27
CA THR A 165 8.53 7.09 1.01
C THR A 165 9.37 6.07 0.22
N PHE A 166 10.46 5.60 0.80
CA PHE A 166 11.44 4.77 0.06
C PHE A 166 11.11 3.29 0.03
N GLY A 167 10.27 2.81 0.94
CA GLY A 167 9.91 1.40 1.05
C GLY A 167 8.51 1.09 0.52
N ARG A 168 7.71 2.09 0.17
CA ARG A 168 6.34 1.94 -0.36
C ARG A 168 6.13 2.85 -1.57
N GLU A 169 5.82 4.11 -1.34
CA GLU A 169 5.37 5.10 -2.32
C GLU A 169 6.25 5.17 -3.57
N ASP A 170 7.55 5.39 -3.39
CA ASP A 170 8.53 5.50 -4.48
C ASP A 170 8.86 4.15 -5.17
N LEU A 171 8.49 3.02 -4.56
CA LEU A 171 8.79 1.67 -5.06
C LEU A 171 7.61 1.04 -5.79
N ILE A 172 6.40 1.28 -5.33
CA ILE A 172 5.17 0.63 -5.80
C ILE A 172 4.92 0.85 -7.30
N PRO A 173 5.04 2.08 -7.86
CA PRO A 173 4.83 2.30 -9.29
C PRO A 173 5.74 1.43 -10.17
N ASP A 174 7.03 1.37 -9.86
CA ASP A 174 8.01 0.56 -10.61
C ASP A 174 7.71 -0.94 -10.52
N MET A 175 7.23 -1.42 -9.38
CA MET A 175 6.79 -2.81 -9.20
C MET A 175 5.55 -3.10 -10.03
N PHE A 176 4.58 -2.21 -10.04
CA PHE A 176 3.31 -2.38 -10.73
C PHE A 176 3.43 -2.36 -12.24
N ILE A 177 4.34 -1.55 -12.81
CA ILE A 177 4.64 -1.52 -14.24
C ILE A 177 4.94 -2.93 -14.78
N ASN A 178 5.64 -3.77 -14.04
CA ASN A 178 5.96 -5.13 -14.45
C ASN A 178 4.72 -6.03 -14.49
N ILE A 179 3.78 -5.84 -13.55
CA ILE A 179 2.51 -6.59 -13.51
C ILE A 179 1.60 -6.12 -14.64
N VAL A 180 1.46 -4.80 -14.83
CA VAL A 180 0.67 -4.18 -15.90
C VAL A 180 1.09 -4.69 -17.28
N LYS A 181 2.40 -4.75 -17.57
CA LYS A 181 2.92 -5.28 -18.84
C LYS A 181 2.44 -6.72 -19.08
N THR A 182 2.45 -7.55 -18.04
CA THR A 182 2.01 -8.96 -18.16
C THR A 182 0.50 -9.07 -18.38
N LEU A 183 -0.31 -8.17 -17.80
CA LEU A 183 -1.77 -8.17 -17.94
C LEU A 183 -2.22 -7.64 -19.32
N ASN A 184 -1.58 -6.58 -19.81
CA ASN A 184 -1.91 -5.96 -21.11
C ASN A 184 -1.63 -6.88 -22.34
N GLU A 185 -0.85 -7.94 -22.16
CA GLU A 185 -0.64 -8.95 -23.22
C GLU A 185 -1.82 -9.91 -23.42
N LYS A 186 -2.86 -9.80 -22.56
CA LYS A 186 -4.03 -10.69 -22.57
C LYS A 186 -5.26 -9.95 -23.12
N GLU A 187 -5.91 -10.50 -24.12
CA GLU A 187 -7.22 -10.02 -24.61
C GLU A 187 -8.31 -10.34 -23.59
N GLU A 188 -9.17 -9.34 -23.25
CA GLU A 188 -10.34 -9.41 -22.36
C GLU A 188 -10.14 -10.33 -21.14
N SER A 189 -9.70 -9.77 -20.02
CA SER A 189 -9.43 -10.57 -18.83
C SER A 189 -10.25 -10.11 -17.64
N LYS A 190 -10.50 -11.04 -16.71
CA LYS A 190 -11.03 -10.73 -15.38
C LYS A 190 -10.08 -9.85 -14.54
N SER A 191 -8.94 -9.49 -15.11
CA SER A 191 -7.91 -8.65 -14.50
C SER A 191 -8.10 -7.16 -14.76
N ASP A 192 -9.15 -6.72 -15.50
CA ASP A 192 -9.34 -5.32 -15.87
C ASP A 192 -9.44 -4.39 -14.66
N ASP A 193 -10.13 -4.81 -13.59
CA ASP A 193 -10.23 -4.03 -12.36
C ASP A 193 -8.89 -3.96 -11.63
N LEU A 194 -8.09 -5.03 -11.65
CA LEU A 194 -6.72 -5.01 -11.12
C LEU A 194 -5.84 -4.09 -11.96
N LEU A 195 -5.98 -4.13 -13.27
CA LEU A 195 -5.25 -3.25 -14.17
C LEU A 195 -5.57 -1.78 -13.89
N TYR A 196 -6.86 -1.44 -13.77
CA TYR A 196 -7.30 -0.10 -13.36
C TYR A 196 -6.69 0.33 -12.03
N TYR A 197 -6.74 -0.53 -11.01
CA TYR A 197 -6.13 -0.27 -9.70
C TYR A 197 -4.62 0.03 -9.83
N LEU A 198 -3.89 -0.77 -10.60
CA LEU A 198 -2.44 -0.62 -10.77
C LEU A 198 -2.10 0.66 -11.57
N GLU A 199 -2.83 0.94 -12.63
CA GLU A 199 -2.64 2.14 -13.45
C GLU A 199 -2.96 3.41 -12.66
N ARG A 200 -4.00 3.38 -11.82
CA ARG A 200 -4.37 4.50 -10.95
C ARG A 200 -3.25 4.83 -9.95
N HIS A 201 -2.61 3.83 -9.34
CA HIS A 201 -1.47 4.03 -8.45
C HIS A 201 -0.25 4.59 -9.20
N ILE A 202 0.05 4.08 -10.39
CA ILE A 202 1.18 4.60 -11.20
C ILE A 202 0.96 6.08 -11.54
N GLU A 203 -0.27 6.48 -11.87
CA GLU A 203 -0.62 7.87 -12.18
C GLU A 203 -0.47 8.77 -10.94
N MET A 204 -1.07 8.39 -9.82
CA MET A 204 -1.08 9.22 -8.60
C MET A 204 0.29 9.30 -7.95
N ASP A 205 0.95 8.19 -7.72
CA ASP A 205 2.22 8.14 -7.00
C ASP A 205 3.38 8.65 -7.88
N GLY A 206 3.34 8.37 -9.20
CA GLY A 206 4.39 8.79 -10.12
C GLY A 206 4.35 10.27 -10.48
N ASP A 207 3.19 10.81 -10.78
CA ASP A 207 3.03 12.15 -11.35
C ASP A 207 2.66 13.22 -10.30
N GLU A 208 1.85 12.88 -9.28
CA GLU A 208 1.34 13.84 -8.32
C GLU A 208 2.15 13.85 -7.01
N HIS A 209 2.45 12.70 -6.43
CA HIS A 209 3.12 12.61 -5.13
C HIS A 209 4.66 12.57 -5.24
N GLY A 210 5.20 11.86 -6.22
CA GLY A 210 6.64 11.68 -6.40
C GLY A 210 7.46 12.98 -6.40
N PRO A 211 7.05 14.05 -7.12
CA PRO A 211 7.76 15.33 -7.11
C PRO A 211 7.73 16.10 -5.79
N MET A 212 6.83 15.72 -4.85
CA MET A 212 6.66 16.40 -3.55
C MET A 212 7.37 15.67 -2.39
N LEU A 213 7.83 14.43 -2.60
CA LEU A 213 8.58 13.63 -1.64
C LEU A 213 10.07 13.93 -1.72
#